data_d3d379fa29a82a10575268a61e97b3f4
#
_entry.id   d3d379fa29a82a10575268a61e97b3f4
#
_cell.length_a   1.000
_cell.length_b   1.000
_cell.length_c   1.000
_cell.angle_alpha   90.00
_cell.angle_beta   90.00
_cell.angle_gamma   90.00
#
_symmetry.space_group_name_H-M   'P 1'
#
loop_
_entity.id
_entity.type
_entity.pdbx_description
1 polymer ?
#
loop_
_entity_poly.entity_id
_entity_poly.type
_entity_poly.pdbx_seq_one_letter_code
_entity_poly.pdbx_strand_id
1 'polypeptide(L)'
;MHVILLKGHEHDAIDRMRSYLETVVIEGVSTNISLVKRILSDEVFREGDYDTTYLPKFLNRIDVPALIDEIDEASGSRGDVVDLDSLRIEGSQELRVLSPSTGVFYRTPSPSEPEYVNVGSEVEVDEVLCVLEAMKMFAPFRLTSCAGASGALYPAGQRYRINRINVSNGQQVNEGDLLFVIEPLAAEPGP
;
A
#
# COMPACT_ATOMS: atom_id res chain seq x y z
N MET A 1 12.88 -14.51 4.70
CA MET A 1 14.07 -15.04 5.42
C MET A 1 13.59 -15.52 6.76
N HIS A 2 13.75 -16.81 7.11
CA HIS A 2 13.43 -17.35 8.43
C HIS A 2 14.72 -17.44 9.21
N VAL A 3 14.81 -16.72 10.33
CA VAL A 3 15.93 -16.84 11.27
C VAL A 3 15.42 -17.60 12.47
N ILE A 4 15.92 -18.82 12.69
CA ILE A 4 15.60 -19.64 13.84
C ILE A 4 16.80 -19.56 14.79
N LEU A 5 16.63 -18.88 15.92
CA LEU A 5 17.62 -18.81 16.97
C LEU A 5 17.34 -19.90 18.02
N LEU A 6 17.87 -21.08 17.77
CA LEU A 6 17.77 -22.20 18.71
C LEU A 6 18.97 -22.20 19.62
N LYS A 7 18.79 -21.88 20.91
CA LYS A 7 19.41 -22.44 22.09
C LYS A 7 19.43 -21.45 23.26
N GLY A 8 18.78 -21.78 24.31
CA GLY A 8 18.71 -21.01 25.56
C GLY A 8 17.28 -20.86 26.02
N HIS A 9 17.11 -20.31 27.20
CA HIS A 9 15.79 -19.95 27.71
C HIS A 9 15.09 -18.95 26.76
N GLU A 10 13.79 -18.95 26.74
CA GLU A 10 12.95 -18.17 25.82
C GLU A 10 13.32 -16.68 25.82
N HIS A 11 13.63 -16.11 26.98
CA HIS A 11 14.13 -14.73 27.11
C HIS A 11 15.46 -14.49 26.35
N ASP A 12 16.39 -15.45 26.37
CA ASP A 12 17.65 -15.31 25.65
C ASP A 12 17.45 -15.26 24.13
N ALA A 13 16.48 -16.02 23.61
CA ALA A 13 16.14 -16.03 22.19
C ALA A 13 15.52 -14.69 21.76
N ILE A 14 14.64 -14.12 22.58
CA ILE A 14 14.01 -12.81 22.35
C ILE A 14 15.08 -11.71 22.35
N ASP A 15 15.96 -11.68 23.33
CA ASP A 15 17.02 -10.66 23.45
C ASP A 15 18.04 -10.77 22.30
N ARG A 16 18.40 -11.98 21.88
CA ARG A 16 19.26 -12.18 20.70
C ARG A 16 18.59 -11.72 19.41
N MET A 17 17.31 -12.05 19.20
CA MET A 17 16.58 -11.59 18.04
C MET A 17 16.51 -10.06 18.00
N ARG A 18 16.22 -9.44 19.13
CA ARG A 18 16.17 -7.97 19.25
C ARG A 18 17.53 -7.35 18.90
N SER A 19 18.61 -7.84 19.51
CA SER A 19 19.98 -7.37 19.22
C SER A 19 20.36 -7.59 17.75
N TYR A 20 19.97 -8.71 17.14
CA TYR A 20 20.18 -8.95 15.72
C TYR A 20 19.43 -7.92 14.84
N LEU A 21 18.16 -7.65 15.16
CA LEU A 21 17.36 -6.68 14.42
C LEU A 21 17.86 -5.24 14.55
N GLU A 22 18.63 -4.91 15.59
CA GLU A 22 19.30 -3.61 15.73
C GLU A 22 20.45 -3.44 14.72
N THR A 23 21.03 -4.53 14.25
CA THR A 23 22.14 -4.52 13.26
C THR A 23 21.67 -4.65 11.82
N VAL A 24 20.41 -5.02 11.59
CA VAL A 24 19.86 -5.19 10.23
C VAL A 24 19.51 -3.83 9.64
N VAL A 25 20.15 -3.52 8.52
CA VAL A 25 19.83 -2.35 7.69
C VAL A 25 19.25 -2.85 6.38
N ILE A 26 18.03 -2.40 6.06
CA ILE A 26 17.36 -2.66 4.78
C ILE A 26 16.91 -1.31 4.24
N GLU A 27 17.48 -0.91 3.12
CA GLU A 27 17.18 0.37 2.46
C GLU A 27 16.31 0.16 1.23
N GLY A 28 15.52 1.17 0.88
CA GLY A 28 14.71 1.20 -0.34
C GLY A 28 13.40 0.43 -0.29
N VAL A 29 13.07 -0.22 0.84
CA VAL A 29 11.78 -0.90 1.06
C VAL A 29 11.32 -0.74 2.50
N SER A 30 10.05 -0.45 2.70
CA SER A 30 9.44 -0.43 4.03
C SER A 30 9.38 -1.84 4.61
N THR A 31 9.80 -2.00 5.87
CA THR A 31 9.83 -3.28 6.55
C THR A 31 9.06 -3.22 7.87
N ASN A 32 8.66 -4.36 8.40
CA ASN A 32 8.01 -4.45 9.71
C ASN A 32 9.01 -4.61 10.87
N ILE A 33 10.30 -4.32 10.66
CA ILE A 33 11.34 -4.50 11.69
C ILE A 33 11.04 -3.68 12.95
N SER A 34 10.64 -2.40 12.80
CA SER A 34 10.27 -1.54 13.94
C SER A 34 9.10 -2.11 14.73
N LEU A 35 8.06 -2.62 14.07
CA LEU A 35 6.94 -3.32 14.73
C LEU A 35 7.43 -4.55 15.50
N VAL A 36 8.24 -5.39 14.86
CA VAL A 36 8.78 -6.61 15.48
C VAL A 36 9.64 -6.27 16.70
N LYS A 37 10.50 -5.24 16.64
CA LYS A 37 11.29 -4.77 17.79
C LYS A 37 10.39 -4.35 18.97
N ARG A 38 9.28 -3.66 18.71
CA ARG A 38 8.31 -3.25 19.74
C ARG A 38 7.61 -4.47 20.36
N ILE A 39 7.22 -5.46 19.55
CA ILE A 39 6.63 -6.73 20.02
C ILE A 39 7.63 -7.48 20.92
N LEU A 40 8.90 -7.61 20.51
CA LEU A 40 9.95 -8.28 21.29
C LEU A 40 10.29 -7.53 22.59
N SER A 41 9.87 -6.29 22.73
CA SER A 41 10.05 -5.48 23.93
C SER A 41 8.80 -5.45 24.83
N ASP A 42 7.66 -5.95 24.34
CA ASP A 42 6.40 -5.98 25.09
C ASP A 42 6.46 -7.07 26.18
N GLU A 43 6.07 -6.69 27.40
CA GLU A 43 6.15 -7.57 28.57
C GLU A 43 5.25 -8.82 28.42
N VAL A 44 4.02 -8.64 27.90
CA VAL A 44 3.08 -9.74 27.67
C VAL A 44 3.65 -10.77 26.70
N PHE A 45 4.33 -10.29 25.63
CA PHE A 45 5.00 -11.16 24.67
C PHE A 45 6.20 -11.88 25.29
N ARG A 46 7.00 -11.18 26.09
CA ARG A 46 8.19 -11.74 26.76
C ARG A 46 7.85 -12.79 27.79
N GLU A 47 6.72 -12.65 28.48
CA GLU A 47 6.24 -13.62 29.48
C GLU A 47 5.57 -14.85 28.86
N GLY A 48 5.34 -14.85 27.54
CA GLY A 48 4.67 -15.94 26.85
C GLY A 48 3.15 -15.99 27.07
N ASP A 49 2.56 -14.95 27.67
CA ASP A 49 1.13 -14.85 27.96
C ASP A 49 0.35 -14.24 26.79
N TYR A 50 0.45 -14.86 25.61
CA TYR A 50 -0.22 -14.37 24.40
C TYR A 50 -0.97 -15.48 23.66
N ASP A 51 -2.06 -15.07 23.03
CA ASP A 51 -2.91 -15.89 22.17
C ASP A 51 -3.08 -15.24 20.78
N THR A 52 -3.95 -15.80 19.96
CA THR A 52 -4.27 -15.26 18.61
C THR A 52 -4.87 -13.86 18.62
N THR A 53 -5.31 -13.35 19.78
CA THR A 53 -5.87 -11.99 19.94
C THR A 53 -4.83 -10.97 20.40
N TYR A 54 -3.58 -11.39 20.62
CA TYR A 54 -2.50 -10.53 21.11
C TYR A 54 -2.24 -9.31 20.21
N LEU A 55 -2.02 -9.55 18.91
CA LEU A 55 -1.63 -8.47 17.98
C LEU A 55 -2.66 -7.34 17.90
N PRO A 56 -3.96 -7.58 17.73
CA PRO A 56 -4.96 -6.50 17.80
C PRO A 56 -4.94 -5.73 19.12
N LYS A 57 -4.80 -6.42 20.26
CA LYS A 57 -4.72 -5.79 21.58
C LYS A 57 -3.44 -4.94 21.72
N PHE A 58 -2.32 -5.45 21.22
CA PHE A 58 -1.04 -4.75 21.23
C PHE A 58 -1.10 -3.46 20.39
N LEU A 59 -1.62 -3.53 19.14
CA LEU A 59 -1.77 -2.37 18.26
C LEU A 59 -2.67 -1.27 18.84
N ASN A 60 -3.68 -1.63 19.64
CA ASN A 60 -4.52 -0.66 20.32
C ASN A 60 -3.82 0.05 21.50
N ARG A 61 -2.69 -0.46 21.98
CA ARG A 61 -1.91 0.10 23.09
C ARG A 61 -0.76 0.99 22.66
N ILE A 62 -0.35 0.90 21.41
CA ILE A 62 0.77 1.68 20.85
C ILE A 62 0.27 2.81 19.97
N ASP A 63 1.10 3.82 19.79
CA ASP A 63 0.88 4.87 18.80
C ASP A 63 1.27 4.34 17.40
N VAL A 64 0.28 3.87 16.66
CA VAL A 64 0.49 3.29 15.32
C VAL A 64 0.95 4.36 14.32
N PRO A 65 0.39 5.58 14.28
CA PRO A 65 0.93 6.67 13.46
C PRO A 65 2.43 6.91 13.68
N ALA A 66 2.85 7.09 14.94
CA ALA A 66 4.26 7.28 15.26
C ALA A 66 5.15 6.09 14.86
N LEU A 67 4.62 4.87 14.89
CA LEU A 67 5.33 3.69 14.40
C LEU A 67 5.50 3.70 12.87
N ILE A 68 4.49 4.17 12.15
CA ILE A 68 4.56 4.31 10.69
C ILE A 68 5.63 5.33 10.31
N ASP A 69 5.63 6.50 10.97
CA ASP A 69 6.66 7.53 10.77
C ASP A 69 8.08 6.98 11.01
N GLU A 70 8.28 6.19 12.08
CA GLU A 70 9.55 5.52 12.38
C GLU A 70 9.96 4.51 11.28
N ILE A 71 9.01 3.77 10.73
CA ILE A 71 9.26 2.82 9.64
C ILE A 71 9.70 3.56 8.38
N ASP A 72 9.03 4.64 8.03
CA ASP A 72 9.32 5.43 6.84
C ASP A 72 10.69 6.14 6.95
N GLU A 73 11.04 6.65 8.13
CA GLU A 73 12.37 7.20 8.39
C GLU A 73 13.48 6.14 8.30
N ALA A 74 13.26 4.96 8.88
CA ALA A 74 14.24 3.88 8.92
C ALA A 74 14.46 3.22 7.55
N SER A 75 13.46 3.22 6.69
CA SER A 75 13.56 2.63 5.35
C SER A 75 14.39 3.48 4.37
N GLY A 76 14.70 4.74 4.74
CA GLY A 76 15.21 5.71 3.76
C GLY A 76 14.24 5.92 2.59
N SER A 77 13.12 5.24 2.66
CA SER A 77 11.99 5.30 1.73
C SER A 77 11.14 6.52 2.06
N ARG A 78 11.75 7.70 2.07
CA ARG A 78 11.02 8.81 1.51
C ARG A 78 11.04 8.60 0.00
N GLY A 79 10.37 7.56 -0.48
CA GLY A 79 9.80 7.61 -1.80
C GLY A 79 9.06 8.93 -1.83
N ASP A 80 9.26 9.72 -2.87
CA ASP A 80 8.61 11.01 -3.03
C ASP A 80 7.19 10.87 -2.51
N VAL A 81 6.88 11.62 -1.43
CA VAL A 81 5.55 11.62 -0.82
C VAL A 81 4.61 11.99 -1.93
N VAL A 82 4.02 10.97 -2.54
CA VAL A 82 3.06 11.18 -3.63
C VAL A 82 1.83 11.74 -2.95
N ASP A 83 1.74 13.06 -2.98
CA ASP A 83 0.50 13.73 -2.62
C ASP A 83 -0.37 13.93 -3.86
N LEU A 84 -1.63 14.22 -3.67
CA LEU A 84 -2.58 14.39 -4.77
C LEU A 84 -2.17 15.53 -5.71
N ASP A 85 -1.51 16.58 -5.17
CA ASP A 85 -1.05 17.72 -5.96
C ASP A 85 0.13 17.34 -6.87
N SER A 86 1.01 16.41 -6.45
CA SER A 86 2.09 15.91 -7.29
C SER A 86 1.59 15.08 -8.49
N LEU A 87 0.39 14.51 -8.37
CA LEU A 87 -0.27 13.78 -9.47
C LEU A 87 -1.07 14.69 -10.40
N ARG A 88 -1.28 15.94 -10.04
CA ARG A 88 -2.02 16.90 -10.86
C ARG A 88 -1.24 17.25 -12.13
N ILE A 89 -1.95 17.29 -13.26
CA ILE A 89 -1.39 17.76 -14.52
C ILE A 89 -1.42 19.28 -14.51
N GLU A 90 -0.28 19.91 -14.77
CA GLU A 90 -0.15 21.37 -14.78
C GLU A 90 -1.20 22.02 -15.68
N GLY A 91 -1.90 23.03 -15.15
CA GLY A 91 -2.92 23.79 -15.86
C GLY A 91 -4.25 23.07 -16.06
N SER A 92 -4.46 21.92 -15.43
CA SER A 92 -5.73 21.18 -15.49
C SER A 92 -6.19 20.68 -14.13
N GLN A 93 -7.44 20.18 -14.08
CA GLN A 93 -7.98 19.47 -12.91
C GLN A 93 -7.66 17.96 -12.95
N GLU A 94 -7.00 17.51 -14.03
CA GLU A 94 -6.70 16.10 -14.25
C GLU A 94 -5.61 15.59 -13.31
N LEU A 95 -5.77 14.34 -12.89
CA LEU A 95 -4.86 13.61 -12.01
C LEU A 95 -4.31 12.38 -12.72
N ARG A 96 -3.05 12.09 -12.48
CA ARG A 96 -2.40 10.88 -12.96
C ARG A 96 -2.65 9.74 -12.00
N VAL A 97 -3.00 8.57 -12.52
CA VAL A 97 -3.09 7.32 -11.76
C VAL A 97 -1.95 6.42 -12.21
N LEU A 98 -1.02 6.16 -11.29
CA LEU A 98 0.21 5.43 -11.56
C LEU A 98 0.09 3.98 -11.11
N SER A 99 0.85 3.09 -11.75
CA SER A 99 0.93 1.69 -11.33
C SER A 99 1.64 1.56 -9.98
N PRO A 100 1.05 0.85 -9.00
CA PRO A 100 1.68 0.63 -7.71
C PRO A 100 2.76 -0.46 -7.73
N SER A 101 2.87 -1.20 -8.83
CA SER A 101 3.80 -2.33 -8.95
C SER A 101 4.09 -2.67 -10.41
N THR A 102 5.17 -3.41 -10.63
CA THR A 102 5.46 -4.05 -11.93
C THR A 102 4.55 -5.24 -12.15
N GLY A 103 3.97 -5.36 -13.35
CA GLY A 103 3.06 -6.46 -13.70
C GLY A 103 2.53 -6.37 -15.12
N VAL A 104 1.49 -7.14 -15.42
CA VAL A 104 0.74 -7.09 -16.68
C VAL A 104 -0.63 -6.49 -16.42
N PHE A 105 -1.01 -5.52 -17.22
CA PHE A 105 -2.26 -4.78 -17.08
C PHE A 105 -3.38 -5.44 -17.88
N TYR A 106 -4.51 -5.73 -17.24
CA TYR A 106 -5.71 -6.28 -17.88
C TYR A 106 -6.91 -5.36 -17.64
N ARG A 107 -7.61 -5.01 -18.73
CA ARG A 107 -8.81 -4.18 -18.71
C ARG A 107 -10.08 -4.95 -18.38
N THR A 108 -10.03 -6.28 -18.47
CA THR A 108 -11.17 -7.18 -18.30
C THR A 108 -10.89 -8.22 -17.24
N PRO A 109 -11.91 -8.72 -16.52
CA PRO A 109 -11.75 -9.85 -15.59
C PRO A 109 -11.33 -11.13 -16.29
N SER A 110 -11.84 -11.34 -17.50
CA SER A 110 -11.51 -12.46 -18.39
C SER A 110 -11.67 -12.05 -19.85
N PRO A 111 -11.11 -12.81 -20.81
CA PRO A 111 -11.16 -12.44 -22.24
C PRO A 111 -12.57 -12.31 -22.84
N SER A 112 -13.59 -12.88 -22.21
CA SER A 112 -14.98 -12.86 -22.67
C SER A 112 -15.87 -11.88 -21.90
N GLU A 113 -15.33 -11.19 -20.90
CA GLU A 113 -16.09 -10.24 -20.09
C GLU A 113 -15.84 -8.80 -20.53
N PRO A 114 -16.78 -7.88 -20.23
CA PRO A 114 -16.64 -6.48 -20.56
C PRO A 114 -15.47 -5.86 -19.78
N GLU A 115 -14.96 -4.75 -20.31
CA GLU A 115 -13.95 -3.93 -19.67
C GLU A 115 -14.51 -3.31 -18.39
N TYR A 116 -13.68 -3.22 -17.35
CA TYR A 116 -14.05 -2.58 -16.08
C TYR A 116 -14.45 -1.13 -16.29
N VAL A 117 -13.63 -0.38 -17.04
CA VAL A 117 -13.85 1.03 -17.32
C VAL A 117 -13.45 1.39 -18.75
N ASN A 118 -14.09 2.42 -19.29
CA ASN A 118 -13.80 3.03 -20.58
C ASN A 118 -13.52 4.53 -20.41
N VAL A 119 -12.98 5.15 -21.44
CA VAL A 119 -12.87 6.61 -21.49
C VAL A 119 -14.27 7.22 -21.40
N GLY A 120 -14.46 8.15 -20.48
CA GLY A 120 -15.74 8.76 -20.15
C GLY A 120 -16.49 8.06 -19.00
N SER A 121 -16.07 6.88 -18.53
CA SER A 121 -16.67 6.25 -17.36
C SER A 121 -16.51 7.12 -16.12
N GLU A 122 -17.54 7.17 -15.31
CA GLU A 122 -17.52 7.77 -13.97
C GLU A 122 -17.37 6.67 -12.94
N VAL A 123 -16.43 6.84 -12.02
CA VAL A 123 -16.03 5.81 -11.06
C VAL A 123 -15.93 6.38 -9.64
N GLU A 124 -16.20 5.55 -8.66
CA GLU A 124 -15.90 5.79 -7.26
C GLU A 124 -14.50 5.24 -6.90
N VAL A 125 -13.95 5.67 -5.77
CA VAL A 125 -12.57 5.31 -5.38
C VAL A 125 -12.37 3.81 -5.09
N ASP A 126 -13.43 3.10 -4.75
CA ASP A 126 -13.43 1.67 -4.42
C ASP A 126 -13.83 0.77 -5.59
N GLU A 127 -14.20 1.32 -6.74
CA GLU A 127 -14.49 0.55 -7.95
C GLU A 127 -13.22 -0.02 -8.58
N VAL A 128 -13.34 -1.22 -9.15
CA VAL A 128 -12.23 -1.87 -9.87
C VAL A 128 -12.04 -1.22 -11.23
N LEU A 129 -10.85 -0.68 -11.48
CA LEU A 129 -10.50 -0.03 -12.74
C LEU A 129 -9.81 -1.00 -13.72
N CYS A 130 -9.03 -1.91 -13.20
CA CYS A 130 -8.28 -2.90 -13.97
C CYS A 130 -7.81 -4.03 -13.04
N VAL A 131 -7.16 -5.04 -13.62
CA VAL A 131 -6.43 -6.05 -12.87
C VAL A 131 -4.95 -5.95 -13.22
N LEU A 132 -4.09 -6.01 -12.23
CA LEU A 132 -2.63 -6.15 -12.41
C LEU A 132 -2.22 -7.57 -12.05
N GLU A 133 -1.55 -8.25 -12.99
CA GLU A 133 -0.97 -9.57 -12.75
C GLU A 133 0.51 -9.42 -12.41
N ALA A 134 0.87 -9.79 -11.19
CA ALA A 134 2.25 -9.86 -10.73
C ALA A 134 2.50 -11.26 -10.14
N MET A 135 3.58 -11.93 -10.53
CA MET A 135 3.94 -13.26 -10.03
C MET A 135 2.80 -14.30 -10.12
N LYS A 136 1.99 -14.26 -11.21
CA LYS A 136 0.80 -15.10 -11.43
C LYS A 136 -0.34 -14.89 -10.43
N MET A 137 -0.34 -13.78 -9.73
CA MET A 137 -1.45 -13.33 -8.90
C MET A 137 -2.15 -12.15 -9.56
N PHE A 138 -3.48 -12.24 -9.65
CA PHE A 138 -4.33 -11.21 -10.23
C PHE A 138 -4.88 -10.33 -9.11
N ALA A 139 -4.42 -9.09 -9.05
CA ALA A 139 -4.83 -8.12 -8.05
C ALA A 139 -5.78 -7.08 -8.67
N PRO A 140 -7.04 -6.99 -8.21
CA PRO A 140 -7.92 -5.91 -8.66
C PRO A 140 -7.38 -4.56 -8.19
N PHE A 141 -7.20 -3.64 -9.13
CA PHE A 141 -6.70 -2.29 -8.87
C PHE A 141 -7.85 -1.31 -8.73
N ARG A 142 -7.79 -0.48 -7.69
CA ARG A 142 -8.75 0.59 -7.36
C ARG A 142 -7.98 1.85 -7.00
N LEU A 143 -8.64 3.00 -7.01
CA LEU A 143 -8.00 4.23 -6.51
C LEU A 143 -7.65 4.13 -5.03
N THR A 144 -8.43 3.39 -4.25
CA THR A 144 -8.11 3.05 -2.85
C THR A 144 -6.85 2.20 -2.67
N SER A 145 -6.37 1.54 -3.75
CA SER A 145 -5.10 0.80 -3.74
C SER A 145 -3.88 1.73 -3.81
N CYS A 146 -4.08 3.01 -4.13
CA CYS A 146 -3.04 4.03 -4.16
C CYS A 146 -2.95 4.68 -2.77
N ALA A 147 -1.90 4.37 -2.02
CA ALA A 147 -1.64 4.99 -0.73
C ALA A 147 -0.67 6.16 -0.89
N GLY A 148 -1.02 7.31 -0.29
CA GLY A 148 -0.10 8.42 -0.05
C GLY A 148 0.49 8.33 1.35
N ALA A 149 1.41 9.23 1.70
CA ALA A 149 2.06 9.26 3.01
C ALA A 149 1.09 9.41 4.20
N SER A 150 -0.07 10.02 4.00
CA SER A 150 -1.08 10.27 5.04
C SER A 150 -2.28 9.32 4.97
N GLY A 151 -2.22 8.24 4.19
CA GLY A 151 -3.33 7.30 4.01
C GLY A 151 -3.83 7.24 2.56
N ALA A 152 -5.15 7.22 2.35
CA ALA A 152 -5.74 7.15 1.01
C ALA A 152 -5.38 8.40 0.20
N LEU A 153 -4.74 8.19 -0.95
CA LEU A 153 -4.32 9.26 -1.87
C LEU A 153 -5.52 9.99 -2.50
N TYR A 154 -6.61 9.26 -2.76
CA TYR A 154 -7.84 9.80 -3.34
C TYR A 154 -8.92 9.87 -2.26
N PRO A 155 -9.55 11.05 -2.04
CA PRO A 155 -10.56 11.23 -1.00
C PRO A 155 -11.75 10.29 -1.15
N ALA A 156 -12.17 9.67 -0.06
CA ALA A 156 -13.36 8.83 -0.02
C ALA A 156 -14.62 9.64 -0.35
N GLY A 157 -15.55 9.04 -1.10
CA GLY A 157 -16.79 9.70 -1.53
C GLY A 157 -16.63 10.67 -2.70
N GLN A 158 -15.42 10.87 -3.21
CA GLN A 158 -15.19 11.64 -4.43
C GLN A 158 -15.39 10.72 -5.64
N ARG A 159 -16.10 11.22 -6.67
CA ARG A 159 -16.24 10.57 -7.97
C ARG A 159 -15.25 11.15 -8.96
N TYR A 160 -14.81 10.32 -9.89
CA TYR A 160 -13.85 10.69 -10.94
C TYR A 160 -14.35 10.23 -12.29
N ARG A 161 -14.01 10.99 -13.34
CA ARG A 161 -14.22 10.60 -14.74
C ARG A 161 -12.89 10.12 -15.32
N ILE A 162 -12.91 9.00 -16.04
CA ILE A 162 -11.75 8.50 -16.78
C ILE A 162 -11.60 9.31 -18.08
N ASN A 163 -10.60 10.16 -18.15
CA ASN A 163 -10.32 10.97 -19.35
C ASN A 163 -9.43 10.23 -20.34
N ARG A 164 -8.47 9.44 -19.86
CA ARG A 164 -7.57 8.64 -20.71
C ARG A 164 -7.18 7.32 -20.04
N ILE A 165 -6.95 6.31 -20.89
CA ILE A 165 -6.36 5.03 -20.51
C ILE A 165 -5.07 4.91 -21.33
N ASN A 166 -3.92 4.90 -20.66
CA ASN A 166 -2.61 5.01 -21.30
C ASN A 166 -1.97 3.65 -21.61
N VAL A 167 -2.59 2.56 -21.17
CA VAL A 167 -2.05 1.20 -21.26
C VAL A 167 -3.01 0.30 -22.02
N SER A 168 -2.47 -0.54 -22.90
CA SER A 168 -3.24 -1.53 -23.65
C SER A 168 -3.46 -2.81 -22.80
N ASN A 169 -4.56 -3.54 -23.10
CA ASN A 169 -4.82 -4.82 -22.46
C ASN A 169 -3.68 -5.83 -22.74
N GLY A 170 -3.17 -6.48 -21.70
CA GLY A 170 -2.04 -7.42 -21.79
C GLY A 170 -0.67 -6.74 -21.84
N GLN A 171 -0.58 -5.42 -21.69
CA GLN A 171 0.68 -4.68 -21.69
C GLN A 171 1.39 -4.83 -20.36
N GLN A 172 2.72 -5.03 -20.41
CA GLN A 172 3.57 -4.97 -19.23
C GLN A 172 3.73 -3.52 -18.78
N VAL A 173 3.62 -3.30 -17.48
CA VAL A 173 3.82 -2.00 -16.80
C VAL A 173 4.83 -2.16 -15.69
N ASN A 174 5.52 -1.07 -15.38
CA ASN A 174 6.39 -0.97 -14.22
C ASN A 174 5.73 -0.12 -13.12
N GLU A 175 6.22 -0.23 -11.92
CA GLU A 175 5.88 0.70 -10.85
C GLU A 175 6.14 2.15 -11.29
N GLY A 176 5.16 3.03 -11.06
CA GLY A 176 5.20 4.42 -11.49
C GLY A 176 4.73 4.69 -12.93
N ASP A 177 4.48 3.67 -13.76
CA ASP A 177 3.94 3.87 -15.10
C ASP A 177 2.51 4.46 -15.05
N LEU A 178 2.21 5.38 -15.96
CA LEU A 178 0.90 6.04 -16.06
C LEU A 178 -0.15 5.08 -16.61
N LEU A 179 -1.14 4.70 -15.79
CA LEU A 179 -2.25 3.83 -16.16
C LEU A 179 -3.43 4.64 -16.70
N PHE A 180 -3.91 5.59 -15.92
CA PHE A 180 -5.09 6.40 -16.23
C PHE A 180 -4.82 7.89 -16.00
N VAL A 181 -5.58 8.72 -16.72
CA VAL A 181 -5.78 10.13 -16.40
C VAL A 181 -7.24 10.29 -16.02
N ILE A 182 -7.49 10.84 -14.84
CA ILE A 182 -8.82 11.02 -14.28
C ILE A 182 -9.07 12.50 -13.93
N GLU A 183 -10.32 12.89 -13.84
CA GLU A 183 -10.75 14.22 -13.44
C GLU A 183 -11.76 14.12 -12.30
N PRO A 184 -11.59 14.86 -11.19
CA PRO A 184 -12.58 14.88 -10.12
C PRO A 184 -13.88 15.51 -10.62
N LEU A 185 -15.00 14.84 -10.37
CA LEU A 185 -16.32 15.39 -10.63
C LEU A 185 -16.74 16.29 -9.48
N ALA A 186 -17.46 17.38 -9.78
CA ALA A 186 -18.06 18.20 -8.74
C ALA A 186 -18.99 17.33 -7.88
N ALA A 187 -18.89 17.49 -6.55
CA ALA A 187 -19.83 16.83 -5.64
C ALA A 187 -21.25 17.27 -6.02
N GLU A 188 -22.13 16.33 -6.32
CA GLU A 188 -23.54 16.69 -6.46
C GLU A 188 -24.03 17.25 -5.13
N PRO A 189 -24.66 18.43 -5.11
CA PRO A 189 -25.30 18.91 -3.90
C PRO A 189 -26.35 17.88 -3.51
N GLY A 190 -26.12 17.20 -2.39
CA GLY A 190 -27.07 16.25 -1.85
C GLY A 190 -28.46 16.88 -1.67
N PRO A 191 -29.53 16.07 -1.74
CA PRO A 191 -30.91 16.53 -1.65
C PRO A 191 -31.24 17.18 -0.31
#